data_3a471ba29cede7bb0ec19ffd8ba58aa9
#
_entry.id   3a471ba29cede7bb0ec19ffd8ba58aa9
#
_cell.length_a   1.000
_cell.length_b   1.000
_cell.length_c   1.000
_cell.angle_alpha   90.00
_cell.angle_beta   90.00
_cell.angle_gamma   90.00
#
_symmetry.space_group_name_H-M   'P 1'
#
loop_
_entity.id
_entity.type
_entity.pdbx_description
1 polymer ?
#
loop_
_entity_poly.entity_id
_entity_poly.type
_entity_poly.pdbx_seq_one_letter_code
_entity_poly.pdbx_strand_id
1 'polypeptide(L)'
;YRRQRQMCIRDRLSCVWNTGEEDEIMKYMSLIDSVLEMEESVFSLYEQKLLLLALTYRICSVYNRKLISAGQETGGRKNEIFVRLIQLIEQYYMQERSVEFYADKLCLSPKYLSALSKSICGYTVQELVFKAIIRKCISLLKNTQKNIQEISNEFGFPNASYFGTFFKK
;
A
#
# COMPACT_ATOMS: atom_id res chain seq x y z
N TYR A 1 -18.03 -8.02 -16.30
CA TYR A 1 -16.80 -8.37 -15.55
C TYR A 1 -16.12 -7.15 -14.88
N ARG A 2 -16.02 -5.98 -15.54
CA ARG A 2 -15.47 -4.73 -14.94
C ARG A 2 -16.40 -4.14 -13.86
N ARG A 3 -17.73 -4.20 -14.03
CA ARG A 3 -18.70 -3.71 -13.02
C ARG A 3 -18.67 -4.50 -11.71
N GLN A 4 -18.50 -5.84 -11.76
CA GLN A 4 -18.41 -6.66 -10.55
C GLN A 4 -17.12 -6.41 -9.73
N ARG A 5 -15.96 -6.09 -10.37
CA ARG A 5 -14.73 -5.74 -9.64
C ARG A 5 -14.85 -4.39 -8.92
N GLN A 6 -15.53 -3.40 -9.50
CA GLN A 6 -15.78 -2.12 -8.82
C GLN A 6 -16.76 -2.25 -7.65
N MET A 7 -17.79 -3.11 -7.76
CA MET A 7 -18.69 -3.40 -6.66
C MET A 7 -17.98 -4.07 -5.47
N CYS A 8 -17.12 -5.08 -5.71
CA CYS A 8 -16.39 -5.75 -4.64
C CYS A 8 -15.42 -4.83 -3.87
N ILE A 9 -14.80 -3.83 -4.53
CA ILE A 9 -13.92 -2.85 -3.87
C ILE A 9 -14.77 -1.86 -3.05
N ARG A 10 -15.91 -1.45 -3.56
CA ARG A 10 -16.83 -0.52 -2.90
C ARG A 10 -17.50 -1.16 -1.68
N ASP A 11 -17.89 -2.42 -1.77
CA ASP A 11 -18.51 -3.16 -0.65
C ASP A 11 -17.48 -3.49 0.46
N ARG A 12 -16.21 -3.74 0.11
CA ARG A 12 -15.14 -3.92 1.11
C ARG A 12 -14.78 -2.62 1.83
N LEU A 13 -14.82 -1.49 1.15
CA LEU A 13 -14.64 -0.18 1.77
C LEU A 13 -15.83 0.19 2.67
N SER A 14 -17.08 -0.12 2.28
CA SER A 14 -18.25 0.12 3.11
C SER A 14 -18.27 -0.74 4.37
N CYS A 15 -17.78 -1.98 4.34
CA CYS A 15 -17.64 -2.83 5.52
C CYS A 15 -16.61 -2.31 6.55
N VAL A 16 -15.62 -1.52 6.12
CA VAL A 16 -14.59 -0.96 7.01
C VAL A 16 -15.10 0.28 7.75
N TRP A 17 -16.11 0.99 7.23
CA TRP A 17 -16.60 2.25 7.78
C TRP A 17 -17.64 2.11 8.92
N ASN A 18 -18.21 0.93 9.13
CA ASN A 18 -19.26 0.71 10.14
C ASN A 18 -18.68 0.49 11.54
N THR A 19 -17.91 1.44 12.08
CA THR A 19 -17.09 1.25 13.28
C THR A 19 -17.40 2.12 14.48
N GLY A 20 -18.39 2.98 14.41
CA GLY A 20 -18.66 3.93 15.50
C GLY A 20 -17.63 5.06 15.68
N GLU A 21 -16.58 5.07 14.84
CA GLU A 21 -15.53 6.12 14.86
C GLU A 21 -15.69 7.11 13.69
N GLU A 22 -16.80 7.06 13.00
CA GLU A 22 -17.14 7.93 11.87
C GLU A 22 -17.16 9.40 12.30
N ASP A 23 -17.68 9.69 13.48
CA ASP A 23 -17.76 11.05 14.03
C ASP A 23 -16.38 11.68 14.22
N GLU A 24 -15.37 10.90 14.57
CA GLU A 24 -14.01 11.45 14.74
C GLU A 24 -13.37 11.77 13.39
N ILE A 25 -13.55 10.92 12.39
CA ILE A 25 -13.05 11.18 11.03
C ILE A 25 -13.76 12.39 10.43
N MET A 26 -15.08 12.50 10.62
CA MET A 26 -15.87 13.64 10.15
C MET A 26 -15.42 14.96 10.79
N LYS A 27 -14.98 14.96 12.05
CA LYS A 27 -14.40 16.16 12.68
C LYS A 27 -13.12 16.62 11.97
N TYR A 28 -12.23 15.70 11.60
CA TYR A 28 -11.04 16.07 10.81
C TYR A 28 -11.41 16.62 9.43
N MET A 29 -12.40 16.03 8.77
CA MET A 29 -12.89 16.50 7.48
C MET A 29 -13.46 17.91 7.58
N SER A 30 -14.31 18.18 8.60
CA SER A 30 -14.88 19.52 8.81
C SER A 30 -13.82 20.58 9.13
N LEU A 31 -12.75 20.21 9.85
CA LEU A 31 -11.61 21.11 10.09
C LEU A 31 -10.85 21.41 8.79
N ILE A 32 -10.63 20.41 7.97
CA ILE A 32 -9.97 20.59 6.66
C ILE A 32 -10.83 21.51 5.78
N ASP A 33 -12.14 21.29 5.72
CA ASP A 33 -13.07 22.11 4.94
C ASP A 33 -13.06 23.58 5.44
N SER A 34 -13.05 23.80 6.75
CA SER A 34 -12.98 25.15 7.32
C SER A 34 -11.70 25.91 6.95
N VAL A 35 -10.56 25.21 6.85
CA VAL A 35 -9.29 25.81 6.43
C VAL A 35 -9.25 26.05 4.92
N LEU A 36 -9.97 25.24 4.14
CA LEU A 36 -10.11 25.45 2.69
C LEU A 36 -10.96 26.67 2.34
N GLU A 37 -11.88 27.07 3.22
CA GLU A 37 -12.72 28.28 3.05
C GLU A 37 -11.99 29.57 3.48
N MET A 38 -10.82 29.48 4.14
CA MET A 38 -10.03 30.65 4.52
C MET A 38 -9.25 31.21 3.33
N GLU A 39 -8.91 32.51 3.40
CA GLU A 39 -8.05 33.12 2.38
C GLU A 39 -6.72 32.39 2.22
N GLU A 40 -6.28 32.23 0.96
CA GLU A 40 -5.03 31.55 0.65
C GLU A 40 -3.84 32.29 1.25
N SER A 41 -3.21 31.66 2.23
CA SER A 41 -1.96 32.10 2.85
C SER A 41 -0.97 30.95 2.92
N VAL A 42 0.30 31.25 3.09
CA VAL A 42 1.33 30.24 3.28
C VAL A 42 1.02 29.38 4.52
N PHE A 43 0.47 29.99 5.56
CA PHE A 43 0.09 29.31 6.80
C PHE A 43 -1.10 28.37 6.59
N SER A 44 -2.14 28.77 5.86
CA SER A 44 -3.30 27.91 5.57
C SER A 44 -2.91 26.66 4.79
N LEU A 45 -1.94 26.78 3.88
CA LEU A 45 -1.40 25.66 3.10
C LEU A 45 -0.63 24.65 3.97
N TYR A 46 0.13 25.14 4.95
CA TYR A 46 0.81 24.26 5.92
C TYR A 46 -0.18 23.62 6.89
N GLU A 47 -1.19 24.34 7.34
CA GLU A 47 -2.23 23.84 8.23
C GLU A 47 -3.02 22.71 7.55
N GLN A 48 -3.43 22.86 6.30
CA GLN A 48 -4.06 21.82 5.49
C GLN A 48 -3.21 20.55 5.41
N LYS A 49 -1.90 20.68 5.15
CA LYS A 49 -0.98 19.54 5.11
C LYS A 49 -0.88 18.82 6.45
N LEU A 50 -0.83 19.57 7.55
CA LEU A 50 -0.77 19.00 8.89
C LEU A 50 -2.07 18.28 9.27
N LEU A 51 -3.22 18.85 8.92
CA LEU A 51 -4.53 18.23 9.14
C LEU A 51 -4.71 16.95 8.32
N LEU A 52 -4.28 16.95 7.05
CA LEU A 52 -4.28 15.75 6.22
C LEU A 52 -3.36 14.67 6.77
N LEU A 53 -2.20 15.06 7.28
CA LEU A 53 -1.28 14.12 7.92
C LEU A 53 -1.89 13.56 9.22
N ALA A 54 -2.50 14.40 10.06
CA ALA A 54 -3.18 13.99 11.28
C ALA A 54 -4.35 13.03 10.98
N LEU A 55 -5.16 13.32 9.96
CA LEU A 55 -6.23 12.42 9.48
C LEU A 55 -5.67 11.09 9.04
N THR A 56 -4.56 11.07 8.30
CA THR A 56 -3.90 9.83 7.86
C THR A 56 -3.47 8.99 9.06
N TYR A 57 -2.82 9.59 10.04
CA TYR A 57 -2.44 8.90 11.29
C TYR A 57 -3.65 8.39 12.06
N ARG A 58 -4.74 9.15 12.10
CA ARG A 58 -5.99 8.72 12.75
C ARG A 58 -6.58 7.49 12.06
N ILE A 59 -6.69 7.50 10.73
CA ILE A 59 -7.17 6.35 9.95
C ILE A 59 -6.29 5.13 10.19
N CYS A 60 -4.95 5.29 10.16
CA CYS A 60 -4.02 4.21 10.46
C CYS A 60 -4.19 3.65 11.88
N SER A 61 -4.41 4.52 12.87
CA SER A 61 -4.64 4.14 14.27
C SER A 61 -5.93 3.33 14.44
N VAL A 62 -7.02 3.78 13.82
CA VAL A 62 -8.32 3.09 13.80
C VAL A 62 -8.17 1.71 13.16
N TYR A 63 -7.51 1.67 11.99
CA TYR A 63 -7.27 0.42 11.27
C TYR A 63 -6.41 -0.56 12.08
N ASN A 64 -5.34 -0.07 12.72
CA ASN A 64 -4.45 -0.89 13.55
C ASN A 64 -5.16 -1.46 14.78
N ARG A 65 -5.99 -0.66 15.48
CA ARG A 65 -6.81 -1.15 16.60
C ARG A 65 -7.71 -2.30 16.18
N LYS A 66 -8.32 -2.21 14.98
CA LYS A 66 -9.18 -3.27 14.46
C LYS A 66 -8.41 -4.51 14.06
N LEU A 67 -7.23 -4.36 13.46
CA LEU A 67 -6.36 -5.48 13.16
C LEU A 67 -5.97 -6.22 14.46
N ILE A 68 -5.68 -5.48 15.53
CA ILE A 68 -5.34 -6.05 16.84
C ILE A 68 -6.57 -6.74 17.44
N SER A 69 -7.74 -6.13 17.44
CA SER A 69 -8.97 -6.73 17.99
C SER A 69 -9.46 -7.93 17.18
N ALA A 70 -9.37 -7.89 15.85
CA ALA A 70 -9.67 -9.04 15.00
C ALA A 70 -8.58 -10.13 15.10
N GLY A 71 -7.36 -9.77 15.49
CA GLY A 71 -6.23 -10.67 15.64
C GLY A 71 -6.26 -11.52 16.93
N GLN A 72 -7.04 -11.12 17.92
CA GLN A 72 -7.15 -11.87 19.18
C GLN A 72 -7.92 -13.20 19.03
N GLU A 73 -8.76 -13.37 18.01
CA GLU A 73 -9.54 -14.60 17.89
C GLU A 73 -9.00 -15.67 16.92
N THR A 74 -8.30 -15.35 15.83
CA THR A 74 -7.66 -16.35 14.93
C THR A 74 -6.67 -15.78 13.90
N GLY A 75 -6.51 -14.47 13.80
CA GLY A 75 -5.74 -13.77 12.74
C GLY A 75 -4.36 -13.27 13.14
N GLY A 76 -4.02 -13.25 14.42
CA GLY A 76 -2.82 -12.56 14.92
C GLY A 76 -1.52 -13.03 14.24
N ARG A 77 -1.30 -14.32 14.16
CA ARG A 77 -0.09 -14.89 13.52
C ARG A 77 -0.05 -14.65 12.00
N LYS A 78 -1.21 -14.74 11.32
CA LYS A 78 -1.28 -14.51 9.89
C LYS A 78 -1.02 -13.05 9.55
N ASN A 79 -1.58 -12.13 10.31
CA ASN A 79 -1.36 -10.69 10.13
C ASN A 79 0.09 -10.30 10.46
N GLU A 80 0.67 -10.87 11.49
CA GLU A 80 2.09 -10.67 11.84
C GLU A 80 3.01 -11.13 10.70
N ILE A 81 2.78 -12.32 10.14
CA ILE A 81 3.52 -12.83 9.00
C ILE A 81 3.36 -11.87 7.80
N PHE A 82 2.15 -11.38 7.55
CA PHE A 82 1.88 -10.46 6.45
C PHE A 82 2.61 -9.12 6.63
N VAL A 83 2.59 -8.53 7.83
CA VAL A 83 3.34 -7.30 8.12
C VAL A 83 4.84 -7.50 7.90
N ARG A 84 5.41 -8.61 8.39
CA ARG A 84 6.82 -8.96 8.15
C ARG A 84 7.12 -9.16 6.66
N LEU A 85 6.19 -9.78 5.90
CA LEU A 85 6.31 -9.91 4.45
C LEU A 85 6.39 -8.53 3.77
N ILE A 86 5.52 -7.59 4.12
CA ILE A 86 5.55 -6.24 3.55
C ILE A 86 6.87 -5.54 3.86
N GLN A 87 7.38 -5.65 5.09
CA GLN A 87 8.68 -5.09 5.48
C GLN A 87 9.83 -5.69 4.66
N LEU A 88 9.84 -7.01 4.45
CA LEU A 88 10.84 -7.68 3.62
C LEU A 88 10.74 -7.25 2.15
N ILE A 89 9.53 -7.10 1.62
CA ILE A 89 9.34 -6.62 0.26
C ILE A 89 9.91 -5.21 0.13
N GLU A 90 9.59 -4.27 1.03
CA GLU A 90 10.11 -2.91 0.98
C GLU A 90 11.65 -2.86 1.08
N GLN A 91 12.25 -3.81 1.78
CA GLN A 91 13.70 -3.89 1.93
C GLN A 91 14.41 -4.51 0.71
N TYR A 92 13.82 -5.51 0.06
CA TYR A 92 14.52 -6.36 -0.91
C TYR A 92 13.95 -6.33 -2.33
N TYR A 93 12.81 -5.67 -2.62
CA TYR A 93 12.14 -5.74 -3.92
C TYR A 93 13.01 -5.32 -5.12
N MET A 94 14.06 -4.53 -4.90
CA MET A 94 14.98 -4.13 -5.97
C MET A 94 15.95 -5.24 -6.37
N GLN A 95 16.35 -6.08 -5.41
CA GLN A 95 17.36 -7.12 -5.58
C GLN A 95 16.73 -8.50 -5.77
N GLU A 96 15.64 -8.76 -5.06
CA GLU A 96 14.99 -10.06 -4.99
C GLU A 96 13.54 -10.01 -5.44
N ARG A 97 13.22 -10.86 -6.41
CA ARG A 97 11.87 -10.94 -7.01
C ARG A 97 11.19 -12.28 -6.82
N SER A 98 11.94 -13.29 -6.38
CA SER A 98 11.44 -14.64 -6.21
C SER A 98 10.61 -14.77 -4.94
N VAL A 99 9.52 -15.52 -5.01
CA VAL A 99 8.65 -15.80 -3.85
C VAL A 99 9.40 -16.66 -2.83
N GLU A 100 10.26 -17.53 -3.33
CA GLU A 100 11.10 -18.45 -2.55
C GLU A 100 11.94 -17.69 -1.52
N PHE A 101 12.61 -16.61 -1.95
CA PHE A 101 13.42 -15.76 -1.07
C PHE A 101 12.63 -15.26 0.15
N TYR A 102 11.45 -14.70 -0.08
CA TYR A 102 10.59 -14.18 0.98
C TYR A 102 10.04 -15.28 1.88
N ALA A 103 9.72 -16.44 1.29
CA ALA A 103 9.23 -17.60 2.02
C ALA A 103 10.32 -18.17 2.93
N ASP A 104 11.55 -18.29 2.45
CA ASP A 104 12.70 -18.76 3.24
C ASP A 104 13.00 -17.82 4.41
N LYS A 105 12.99 -16.50 4.19
CA LYS A 105 13.16 -15.50 5.26
C LYS A 105 12.11 -15.59 6.36
N LEU A 106 10.91 -16.07 6.04
CA LEU A 106 9.80 -16.23 6.97
C LEU A 106 9.65 -17.68 7.47
N CYS A 107 10.54 -18.59 7.05
CA CYS A 107 10.48 -20.04 7.37
C CYS A 107 9.13 -20.66 6.98
N LEU A 108 8.62 -20.31 5.79
CA LEU A 108 7.34 -20.76 5.25
C LEU A 108 7.50 -21.35 3.84
N SER A 109 6.52 -22.14 3.40
CA SER A 109 6.51 -22.55 1.99
C SER A 109 6.02 -21.42 1.08
N PRO A 110 6.57 -21.27 -0.16
CA PRO A 110 6.13 -20.27 -1.14
C PRO A 110 4.63 -20.32 -1.41
N LYS A 111 4.08 -21.53 -1.52
CA LYS A 111 2.65 -21.76 -1.74
C LYS A 111 1.79 -21.21 -0.59
N TYR A 112 2.18 -21.50 0.65
CA TYR A 112 1.47 -21.02 1.84
C TYR A 112 1.54 -19.50 1.93
N LEU A 113 2.72 -18.91 1.77
CA LEU A 113 2.92 -17.47 1.85
C LEU A 113 2.11 -16.72 0.78
N SER A 114 2.08 -17.21 -0.47
CA SER A 114 1.26 -16.62 -1.53
C SER A 114 -0.24 -16.75 -1.27
N ALA A 115 -0.70 -17.88 -0.74
CA ALA A 115 -2.11 -18.07 -0.37
C ALA A 115 -2.51 -17.16 0.79
N LEU A 116 -1.65 -17.03 1.81
CA LEU A 116 -1.85 -16.15 2.95
C LEU A 116 -1.95 -14.67 2.49
N SER A 117 -1.00 -14.21 1.69
CA SER A 117 -1.00 -12.86 1.13
C SER A 117 -2.29 -12.58 0.36
N LYS A 118 -2.67 -13.50 -0.53
CA LYS A 118 -3.90 -13.37 -1.32
C LYS A 118 -5.16 -13.34 -0.46
N SER A 119 -5.19 -14.10 0.65
CA SER A 119 -6.35 -14.11 1.57
C SER A 119 -6.50 -12.80 2.35
N ILE A 120 -5.39 -12.11 2.66
CA ILE A 120 -5.41 -10.86 3.44
C ILE A 120 -5.65 -9.64 2.56
N CYS A 121 -4.89 -9.50 1.47
CA CYS A 121 -4.90 -8.28 0.65
C CYS A 121 -5.41 -8.49 -0.80
N GLY A 122 -5.73 -9.73 -1.19
CA GLY A 122 -6.17 -10.06 -2.55
C GLY A 122 -5.06 -10.21 -3.57
N TYR A 123 -3.79 -10.04 -3.18
CA TYR A 123 -2.61 -10.14 -4.05
C TYR A 123 -1.67 -11.23 -3.58
N THR A 124 -1.06 -11.93 -4.54
CA THR A 124 0.05 -12.85 -4.29
C THR A 124 1.32 -12.09 -3.92
N VAL A 125 2.31 -12.77 -3.34
CA VAL A 125 3.62 -12.18 -3.02
C VAL A 125 4.27 -11.58 -4.27
N GLN A 126 4.23 -12.29 -5.38
CA GLN A 126 4.80 -11.84 -6.64
C GLN A 126 4.15 -10.55 -7.15
N GLU A 127 2.81 -10.45 -7.04
CA GLU A 127 2.08 -9.21 -7.40
C GLU A 127 2.42 -8.05 -6.47
N LEU A 128 2.66 -8.31 -5.18
CA LEU A 128 3.08 -7.26 -4.24
C LEU A 128 4.49 -6.73 -4.56
N VAL A 129 5.44 -7.63 -4.83
CA VAL A 129 6.81 -7.26 -5.27
C VAL A 129 6.74 -6.44 -6.56
N PHE A 130 5.92 -6.89 -7.51
CA PHE A 130 5.69 -6.20 -8.77
C PHE A 130 5.16 -4.76 -8.57
N LYS A 131 4.18 -4.60 -7.68
CA LYS A 131 3.62 -3.29 -7.33
C LYS A 131 4.64 -2.37 -6.67
N ALA A 132 5.52 -2.91 -5.83
CA ALA A 132 6.60 -2.15 -5.20
C ALA A 132 7.58 -1.61 -6.25
N ILE A 133 8.00 -2.45 -7.21
CA ILE A 133 8.86 -2.07 -8.32
C ILE A 133 8.20 -0.96 -9.16
N ILE A 134 6.95 -1.15 -9.60
CA ILE A 134 6.24 -0.16 -10.42
C ILE A 134 6.12 1.17 -9.69
N ARG A 135 5.77 1.18 -8.40
CA ARG A 135 5.66 2.39 -7.58
C ARG A 135 6.99 3.16 -7.55
N LYS A 136 8.10 2.46 -7.36
CA LYS A 136 9.43 3.08 -7.36
C LYS A 136 9.82 3.62 -8.74
N CYS A 137 9.54 2.86 -9.81
CA CYS A 137 9.78 3.32 -11.18
C CYS A 137 9.00 4.60 -11.50
N ILE A 138 7.71 4.66 -11.14
CA ILE A 138 6.89 5.87 -11.30
C ILE A 138 7.50 7.04 -10.54
N SER A 139 7.95 6.81 -9.30
CA SER A 139 8.60 7.83 -8.49
C SER A 139 9.88 8.35 -9.14
N LEU A 140 10.72 7.47 -9.70
CA LEU A 140 11.95 7.87 -10.39
C LEU A 140 11.66 8.66 -11.67
N LEU A 141 10.68 8.22 -12.48
CA LEU A 141 10.28 8.91 -13.70
C LEU A 141 9.71 10.32 -13.43
N LYS A 142 9.02 10.51 -12.29
CA LYS A 142 8.44 11.81 -11.95
C LYS A 142 9.41 12.76 -11.25
N ASN A 143 10.33 12.23 -10.46
CA ASN A 143 11.11 13.03 -9.52
C ASN A 143 12.61 13.11 -9.89
N THR A 144 13.02 12.49 -10.99
CA THR A 144 14.42 12.51 -11.44
C THR A 144 14.53 12.78 -12.94
N GLN A 145 15.72 13.15 -13.39
CA GLN A 145 16.03 13.33 -14.82
C GLN A 145 16.47 12.01 -15.48
N LYS A 146 16.36 10.87 -14.78
CA LYS A 146 16.76 9.57 -15.32
C LYS A 146 15.91 9.18 -16.53
N ASN A 147 16.56 8.72 -17.57
CA ASN A 147 15.88 8.17 -18.74
C ASN A 147 15.41 6.71 -18.49
N ILE A 148 14.57 6.20 -19.38
CA ILE A 148 14.01 4.85 -19.27
C ILE A 148 15.09 3.76 -19.25
N GLN A 149 16.17 3.93 -20.00
CA GLN A 149 17.28 2.98 -20.04
C GLN A 149 18.03 2.92 -18.71
N GLU A 150 18.29 4.07 -18.10
CA GLU A 150 18.95 4.16 -16.78
C GLU A 150 18.08 3.52 -15.68
N ILE A 151 16.78 3.78 -15.68
CA ILE A 151 15.86 3.14 -14.75
C ILE A 151 15.80 1.63 -14.99
N SER A 152 15.71 1.19 -16.24
CA SER A 152 15.72 -0.23 -16.60
C SER A 152 16.98 -0.94 -16.06
N ASN A 153 18.14 -0.31 -16.21
CA ASN A 153 19.41 -0.84 -15.72
C ASN A 153 19.47 -0.89 -14.19
N GLU A 154 18.98 0.16 -13.51
CA GLU A 154 18.96 0.25 -12.04
C GLU A 154 18.13 -0.90 -11.42
N PHE A 155 17.07 -1.31 -12.10
CA PHE A 155 16.23 -2.45 -11.67
C PHE A 155 16.70 -3.79 -12.24
N GLY A 156 17.86 -3.85 -12.92
CA GLY A 156 18.41 -5.09 -13.46
C GLY A 156 17.53 -5.72 -14.53
N PHE A 157 16.79 -4.94 -15.32
CA PHE A 157 16.09 -5.45 -16.49
C PHE A 157 17.08 -5.66 -17.65
N PRO A 158 16.88 -6.72 -18.46
CA PRO A 158 17.79 -7.02 -19.58
C PRO A 158 17.91 -5.89 -20.61
N ASN A 159 16.82 -5.14 -20.82
CA ASN A 159 16.75 -4.00 -21.72
C ASN A 159 15.49 -3.16 -21.51
N ALA A 160 15.45 -1.96 -22.10
CA ALA A 160 14.32 -1.04 -22.00
C ALA A 160 13.02 -1.58 -22.63
N SER A 161 13.11 -2.44 -23.65
CA SER A 161 11.92 -3.05 -24.27
C SER A 161 11.25 -4.05 -23.33
N TYR A 162 12.04 -4.86 -22.62
CA TYR A 162 11.55 -5.77 -21.59
C TYR A 162 10.94 -4.99 -20.42
N PHE A 163 11.59 -3.92 -19.99
CA PHE A 163 11.05 -3.00 -18.99
C PHE A 163 9.71 -2.40 -19.43
N GLY A 164 9.60 -1.93 -20.69
CA GLY A 164 8.36 -1.40 -21.24
C GLY A 164 7.21 -2.41 -21.25
N THR A 165 7.50 -3.68 -21.58
CA THR A 165 6.51 -4.77 -21.54
C THR A 165 6.08 -5.08 -20.11
N PHE A 166 7.02 -5.05 -19.17
CA PHE A 166 6.77 -5.22 -17.74
C PHE A 166 5.87 -4.09 -17.19
N PHE A 167 6.10 -2.86 -17.62
CA PHE A 167 5.37 -1.68 -17.14
C PHE A 167 3.94 -1.57 -17.69
N LYS A 168 3.64 -2.23 -18.82
CA LYS A 168 2.30 -2.26 -19.44
C LYS A 168 1.35 -3.30 -18.84
N LYS A 169 1.85 -4.24 -18.04
CA LYS A 169 1.03 -5.26 -17.34
C LYS A 169 0.38 -4.67 -16.09
#